data_36d8931dea441c5451facd3ed0ae7d0a
#
_entry.id   36d8931dea441c5451facd3ed0ae7d0a
#
_cell.length_a   1.000
_cell.length_b   1.000
_cell.length_c   1.000
_cell.angle_alpha   90.00
_cell.angle_beta   90.00
_cell.angle_gamma   90.00
#
_symmetry.space_group_name_H-M   'P 1'
#
loop_
_entity.id
_entity.type
_entity.pdbx_description
1 polymer ?
#
loop_
_entity_poly.entity_id
_entity_poly.type
_entity_poly.pdbx_seq_one_letter_code
_entity_poly.pdbx_strand_id
1 'polypeptide(L)'
;QHTETPITMARTCLESTTGASSSRANPGFLLAAPDAAETAGEVCGFNLLYSGSHYLSVQKSLQGLTRVMHGISPANFNWELAPGERFETPEAVMAWSDAGFGGITDCFGRYVNEALIPPYWKNRPRPIVYNSWEGCMFDFTEAKLLRLGKLAKQLGCELFVLDDGWFGKRDSDTSSLGDYSVNAKKLPNGLKGLGEKLNAMGLQFGLWFEPESVSPDSALYRQHP
;
A
#
# COMPACT_ATOMS: atom_id res chain seq x y z
N GLN A 1 -4.56 16.07 -2.54
CA GLN A 1 -4.44 17.44 -3.08
C GLN A 1 -3.77 17.35 -4.44
N HIS A 2 -4.41 17.91 -5.46
CA HIS A 2 -3.84 18.03 -6.81
C HIS A 2 -2.95 19.27 -6.85
N THR A 3 -1.73 19.13 -7.38
CA THR A 3 -0.78 20.23 -7.53
C THR A 3 -0.16 20.16 -8.92
N GLU A 4 -0.20 21.27 -9.64
CA GLU A 4 0.45 21.43 -10.93
C GLU A 4 1.72 22.26 -10.78
N THR A 5 2.81 21.81 -11.40
CA THR A 5 4.10 22.47 -11.35
C THR A 5 4.70 22.55 -12.76
N PRO A 6 5.00 23.72 -13.30
CA PRO A 6 5.69 23.84 -14.58
C PRO A 6 7.07 23.18 -14.53
N ILE A 7 7.37 22.35 -15.53
CA ILE A 7 8.70 21.72 -15.64
C ILE A 7 9.69 22.70 -16.24
N THR A 8 10.74 22.97 -15.49
CA THR A 8 11.83 23.88 -15.85
C THR A 8 13.18 23.16 -15.84
N MET A 9 14.27 23.89 -16.02
CA MET A 9 15.63 23.37 -15.81
C MET A 9 15.92 23.07 -14.32
N ALA A 10 15.20 23.70 -13.39
CA ALA A 10 15.24 23.32 -11.99
C ALA A 10 14.63 21.92 -11.81
N ARG A 11 15.26 21.11 -10.96
CA ARG A 11 14.78 19.76 -10.67
C ARG A 11 13.57 19.83 -9.75
N THR A 12 12.46 19.24 -10.17
CA THR A 12 11.32 18.96 -9.32
C THR A 12 11.48 17.54 -8.78
N CYS A 13 11.42 17.38 -7.46
CA CYS A 13 11.53 16.07 -6.79
C CYS A 13 10.26 15.76 -5.99
N LEU A 14 9.85 14.50 -6.04
CA LEU A 14 8.83 13.90 -5.18
C LEU A 14 9.45 12.64 -4.59
N GLU A 15 9.45 12.54 -3.26
CA GLU A 15 10.07 11.40 -2.59
C GLU A 15 9.35 11.01 -1.31
N SER A 16 9.49 9.76 -0.93
CA SER A 16 9.20 9.24 0.40
C SER A 16 10.46 8.62 0.98
N THR A 17 10.77 8.96 2.23
CA THR A 17 11.88 8.39 3.00
C THR A 17 11.41 7.73 4.29
N THR A 18 10.10 7.48 4.40
CA THR A 18 9.45 6.97 5.62
C THR A 18 9.29 5.45 5.64
N GLY A 19 9.90 4.74 4.70
CA GLY A 19 9.73 3.28 4.59
C GLY A 19 8.47 2.85 3.84
N ALA A 20 7.58 3.79 3.50
CA ALA A 20 6.35 3.51 2.77
C ALA A 20 6.05 4.58 1.73
N SER A 21 5.48 4.18 0.60
CA SER A 21 4.75 5.07 -0.30
C SER A 21 3.37 5.34 0.31
N SER A 22 2.90 6.58 0.28
CA SER A 22 1.66 6.97 0.94
C SER A 22 0.91 8.05 0.17
N SER A 23 -0.27 8.44 0.68
CA SER A 23 -1.01 9.59 0.16
C SER A 23 -0.27 10.93 0.28
N ARG A 24 0.77 11.00 1.13
CA ARG A 24 1.64 12.19 1.25
C ARG A 24 2.67 12.27 0.14
N ALA A 25 3.15 11.10 -0.32
CA ALA A 25 4.13 10.97 -1.39
C ALA A 25 3.72 9.77 -2.26
N ASN A 26 2.88 10.04 -3.25
CA ASN A 26 2.43 9.03 -4.20
C ASN A 26 3.60 8.64 -5.11
N PRO A 27 3.84 7.33 -5.38
CA PRO A 27 4.90 6.87 -6.27
C PRO A 27 4.53 7.02 -7.76
N GLY A 28 3.65 7.94 -8.10
CA GLY A 28 3.21 8.22 -9.47
C GLY A 28 2.94 9.70 -9.71
N PHE A 29 3.01 10.10 -10.98
CA PHE A 29 2.74 11.47 -11.42
C PHE A 29 2.36 11.48 -12.90
N LEU A 30 1.83 12.61 -13.35
CA LEU A 30 1.49 12.84 -14.74
C LEU A 30 2.33 14.00 -15.30
N LEU A 31 2.83 13.84 -16.52
CA LEU A 31 3.36 14.93 -17.36
C LEU A 31 2.30 15.25 -18.41
N ALA A 32 1.80 16.47 -18.38
CA ALA A 32 0.75 16.90 -19.28
C ALA A 32 1.23 18.03 -20.17
N ALA A 33 0.76 18.07 -21.41
CA ALA A 33 0.88 19.24 -22.26
C ALA A 33 0.10 20.42 -21.63
N PRO A 34 0.51 21.69 -21.88
CA PRO A 34 -0.15 22.84 -21.26
C PRO A 34 -1.63 22.99 -21.57
N ASP A 35 -2.08 22.42 -22.66
CA ASP A 35 -3.46 22.42 -23.15
C ASP A 35 -4.22 21.11 -22.84
N ALA A 36 -3.60 20.21 -22.07
CA ALA A 36 -4.24 18.96 -21.71
C ALA A 36 -5.46 19.18 -20.80
N ALA A 37 -6.55 18.48 -21.12
CA ALA A 37 -7.81 18.50 -20.41
C ALA A 37 -8.27 17.08 -20.09
N GLU A 38 -9.47 16.91 -19.55
CA GLU A 38 -10.00 15.60 -19.18
C GLU A 38 -10.09 14.64 -20.37
N THR A 39 -10.49 15.13 -21.54
CA THR A 39 -10.79 14.31 -22.74
C THR A 39 -9.93 14.64 -23.96
N ALA A 40 -8.91 15.50 -23.82
CA ALA A 40 -8.07 15.93 -24.94
C ALA A 40 -6.68 16.36 -24.46
N GLY A 41 -5.70 16.31 -25.38
CA GLY A 41 -4.32 16.71 -25.15
C GLY A 41 -3.42 15.57 -24.70
N GLU A 42 -2.12 15.77 -24.84
CA GLU A 42 -1.11 14.75 -24.55
C GLU A 42 -0.81 14.66 -23.05
N VAL A 43 -0.87 13.46 -22.52
CA VAL A 43 -0.49 13.14 -21.13
C VAL A 43 0.34 11.87 -21.09
N CYS A 44 1.48 11.93 -20.38
CA CYS A 44 2.27 10.76 -20.01
C CYS A 44 2.10 10.49 -18.52
N GLY A 45 1.74 9.27 -18.16
CA GLY A 45 1.64 8.83 -16.77
C GLY A 45 2.79 7.92 -16.38
N PHE A 46 3.28 8.04 -15.15
CA PHE A 46 4.37 7.25 -14.59
C PHE A 46 3.96 6.71 -13.22
N ASN A 47 4.16 5.42 -13.00
CA ASN A 47 3.95 4.77 -11.70
C ASN A 47 5.11 3.83 -11.38
N LEU A 48 5.53 3.79 -10.12
CA LEU A 48 6.46 2.80 -9.60
C LEU A 48 5.67 1.72 -8.86
N LEU A 49 5.87 0.46 -9.23
CA LEU A 49 5.24 -0.69 -8.56
C LEU A 49 6.02 -1.06 -7.31
N TYR A 50 5.99 -0.17 -6.32
CA TYR A 50 6.76 -0.29 -5.10
C TYR A 50 6.07 0.41 -3.94
N SER A 51 5.99 -0.24 -2.81
CA SER A 51 5.32 0.30 -1.62
C SER A 51 6.27 0.94 -0.60
N GLY A 52 7.58 0.88 -0.84
CA GLY A 52 8.59 1.43 0.06
C GLY A 52 8.98 2.89 -0.25
N SER A 53 10.11 3.29 0.33
CA SER A 53 10.70 4.61 0.09
C SER A 53 11.10 4.77 -1.37
N HIS A 54 10.61 5.80 -2.03
CA HIS A 54 10.81 6.04 -3.45
C HIS A 54 11.32 7.46 -3.73
N TYR A 55 11.91 7.63 -4.89
CA TYR A 55 12.40 8.88 -5.40
C TYR A 55 11.97 9.08 -6.85
N LEU A 56 11.50 10.27 -7.12
CA LEU A 56 11.15 10.71 -8.45
C LEU A 56 11.70 12.09 -8.70
N SER A 57 12.28 12.32 -9.88
CA SER A 57 12.63 13.68 -10.30
C SER A 57 12.34 13.92 -11.77
N VAL A 58 11.95 15.16 -12.05
CA VAL A 58 11.68 15.66 -13.40
C VAL A 58 12.41 16.98 -13.60
N GLN A 59 13.06 17.15 -14.75
CA GLN A 59 13.71 18.40 -15.15
C GLN A 59 13.83 18.51 -16.66
N LYS A 60 13.93 19.73 -17.19
CA LYS A 60 14.34 19.96 -18.58
C LYS A 60 15.87 20.05 -18.71
N SER A 61 16.42 19.43 -19.74
CA SER A 61 17.81 19.62 -20.14
C SER A 61 17.99 20.95 -20.87
N LEU A 62 19.25 21.35 -21.08
CA LEU A 62 19.60 22.51 -21.90
C LEU A 62 19.11 22.38 -23.36
N GLN A 63 18.97 21.14 -23.84
CA GLN A 63 18.46 20.84 -25.18
C GLN A 63 16.92 20.78 -25.24
N GLY A 64 16.21 21.11 -24.14
CA GLY A 64 14.76 21.11 -24.09
C GLY A 64 14.12 19.75 -23.85
N LEU A 65 14.90 18.67 -23.69
CA LEU A 65 14.38 17.33 -23.38
C LEU A 65 13.93 17.23 -21.93
N THR A 66 12.81 16.60 -21.68
CA THR A 66 12.35 16.27 -20.32
C THR A 66 12.98 14.97 -19.87
N ARG A 67 13.72 15.03 -18.76
CA ARG A 67 14.30 13.85 -18.11
C ARG A 67 13.46 13.48 -16.91
N VAL A 68 13.08 12.20 -16.84
CA VAL A 68 12.42 11.59 -15.71
C VAL A 68 13.35 10.55 -15.09
N MET A 69 13.45 10.56 -13.76
CA MET A 69 14.09 9.50 -12.97
C MET A 69 13.09 9.00 -11.95
N HIS A 70 12.94 7.69 -11.84
CA HIS A 70 11.98 7.08 -10.92
C HIS A 70 12.52 5.76 -10.40
N GLY A 71 12.49 5.55 -9.08
CA GLY A 71 13.00 4.33 -8.47
C GLY A 71 13.00 4.36 -6.95
N ILE A 72 13.76 3.46 -6.33
CA ILE A 72 13.98 3.42 -4.89
C ILE A 72 14.67 4.72 -4.45
N SER A 73 14.26 5.27 -3.30
CA SER A 73 14.94 6.44 -2.74
C SER A 73 16.39 6.10 -2.40
N PRO A 74 17.36 6.95 -2.81
CA PRO A 74 18.76 6.77 -2.44
C PRO A 74 19.04 7.13 -0.97
N ALA A 75 18.09 7.74 -0.27
CA ALA A 75 18.23 8.05 1.14
C ALA A 75 18.21 6.75 1.96
N ASN A 76 19.27 6.52 2.74
CA ASN A 76 19.44 5.34 3.59
C ASN A 76 19.37 3.98 2.83
N PHE A 77 19.65 4.01 1.51
CA PHE A 77 19.69 2.80 0.68
C PHE A 77 20.99 2.72 -0.09
N ASN A 78 21.68 1.62 0.06
CA ASN A 78 22.79 1.21 -0.79
C ASN A 78 22.73 -0.31 -0.99
N TRP A 79 23.28 -0.78 -2.08
CA TRP A 79 23.37 -2.20 -2.40
C TRP A 79 24.71 -2.50 -3.03
N GLU A 80 25.47 -3.39 -2.42
CA GLU A 80 26.74 -3.87 -2.94
C GLU A 80 26.49 -5.06 -3.85
N LEU A 81 26.97 -5.01 -5.09
CA LEU A 81 26.88 -6.09 -6.06
C LEU A 81 28.26 -6.70 -6.26
N ALA A 82 28.46 -7.94 -5.86
CA ALA A 82 29.66 -8.68 -6.21
C ALA A 82 29.64 -9.11 -7.70
N PRO A 83 30.81 -9.41 -8.29
CA PRO A 83 30.88 -9.91 -9.65
C PRO A 83 29.99 -11.13 -9.88
N GLY A 84 29.08 -11.05 -10.85
CA GLY A 84 28.11 -12.11 -11.16
C GLY A 84 26.80 -12.04 -10.39
N GLU A 85 26.67 -11.17 -9.39
CA GLU A 85 25.40 -10.93 -8.69
C GLU A 85 24.45 -10.06 -9.51
N ARG A 86 23.17 -10.12 -9.15
CA ARG A 86 22.10 -9.37 -9.80
C ARG A 86 21.22 -8.70 -8.75
N PHE A 87 20.89 -7.44 -8.97
CA PHE A 87 19.87 -6.70 -8.23
C PHE A 87 18.73 -6.34 -9.18
N GLU A 88 17.53 -6.69 -8.80
CA GLU A 88 16.31 -6.37 -9.57
C GLU A 88 15.61 -5.16 -8.92
N THR A 89 15.48 -4.09 -9.69
CA THR A 89 14.77 -2.89 -9.24
C THR A 89 13.27 -3.09 -9.32
N PRO A 90 12.47 -2.33 -8.55
CA PRO A 90 11.02 -2.27 -8.77
C PRO A 90 10.70 -1.87 -10.21
N GLU A 91 9.61 -2.39 -10.74
CA GLU A 91 9.10 -2.04 -12.05
C GLU A 91 8.57 -0.60 -12.07
N ALA A 92 8.95 0.16 -13.10
CA ALA A 92 8.35 1.45 -13.42
C ALA A 92 7.45 1.30 -14.65
N VAL A 93 6.23 1.77 -14.54
CA VAL A 93 5.24 1.71 -15.62
C VAL A 93 5.03 3.10 -16.20
N MET A 94 5.06 3.20 -17.52
CA MET A 94 4.76 4.42 -18.26
C MET A 94 3.60 4.16 -19.22
N ALA A 95 2.67 5.11 -19.29
CA ALA A 95 1.60 5.15 -20.26
C ALA A 95 1.55 6.52 -20.94
N TRP A 96 1.04 6.56 -22.16
CA TRP A 96 0.79 7.78 -22.92
C TRP A 96 -0.60 7.78 -23.52
N SER A 97 -1.21 8.96 -23.59
CA SER A 97 -2.51 9.16 -24.22
C SER A 97 -2.59 10.57 -24.81
N ASP A 98 -3.25 10.72 -25.95
CA ASP A 98 -3.68 11.99 -26.56
C ASP A 98 -5.13 12.33 -26.23
N ALA A 99 -5.82 11.46 -25.49
CA ALA A 99 -7.20 11.64 -25.00
C ALA A 99 -7.25 12.23 -23.57
N GLY A 100 -6.26 13.01 -23.19
CA GLY A 100 -6.21 13.72 -21.92
C GLY A 100 -6.06 12.84 -20.68
N PHE A 101 -6.46 13.37 -19.52
CA PHE A 101 -6.35 12.70 -18.23
C PHE A 101 -7.25 11.45 -18.14
N GLY A 102 -8.43 11.48 -18.74
CA GLY A 102 -9.30 10.32 -18.83
C GLY A 102 -8.66 9.17 -19.58
N GLY A 103 -7.99 9.45 -20.71
CA GLY A 103 -7.26 8.44 -21.48
C GLY A 103 -6.13 7.77 -20.69
N ILE A 104 -5.38 8.51 -19.89
CA ILE A 104 -4.36 7.94 -18.99
C ILE A 104 -5.01 7.10 -17.88
N THR A 105 -6.12 7.54 -17.31
CA THR A 105 -6.87 6.77 -16.33
C THR A 105 -7.30 5.42 -16.89
N ASP A 106 -7.81 5.40 -18.12
CA ASP A 106 -8.19 4.15 -18.80
C ASP A 106 -6.99 3.24 -19.09
N CYS A 107 -5.83 3.81 -19.48
CA CYS A 107 -4.61 3.04 -19.69
C CYS A 107 -4.15 2.34 -18.41
N PHE A 108 -4.04 3.07 -17.31
CA PHE A 108 -3.66 2.47 -16.02
C PHE A 108 -4.73 1.53 -15.49
N GLY A 109 -6.00 1.84 -15.64
CA GLY A 109 -7.10 0.95 -15.25
C GLY A 109 -7.04 -0.40 -15.96
N ARG A 110 -6.80 -0.41 -17.28
CA ARG A 110 -6.57 -1.66 -18.04
C ARG A 110 -5.34 -2.40 -17.55
N TYR A 111 -4.21 -1.71 -17.41
CA TYR A 111 -2.97 -2.34 -16.93
C TYR A 111 -3.16 -3.01 -15.55
N VAL A 112 -3.79 -2.30 -14.60
CA VAL A 112 -4.10 -2.86 -13.29
C VAL A 112 -4.97 -4.12 -13.41
N ASN A 113 -6.04 -4.06 -14.20
CA ASN A 113 -6.98 -5.18 -14.36
C ASN A 113 -6.37 -6.37 -15.11
N GLU A 114 -5.53 -6.12 -16.12
CA GLU A 114 -5.00 -7.17 -16.97
C GLU A 114 -3.70 -7.78 -16.44
N ALA A 115 -2.83 -6.97 -15.81
CA ALA A 115 -1.48 -7.37 -15.41
C ALA A 115 -1.27 -7.48 -13.89
N LEU A 116 -1.82 -6.58 -13.08
CA LEU A 116 -1.51 -6.52 -11.65
C LEU A 116 -2.48 -7.30 -10.78
N ILE A 117 -3.78 -7.28 -11.09
CA ILE A 117 -4.76 -7.98 -10.27
C ILE A 117 -4.52 -9.50 -10.35
N PRO A 118 -4.36 -10.19 -9.20
CA PRO A 118 -4.25 -11.63 -9.19
C PRO A 118 -5.41 -12.30 -9.93
N PRO A 119 -5.19 -13.39 -10.68
CA PRO A 119 -6.22 -14.04 -11.49
C PRO A 119 -7.50 -14.37 -10.74
N TYR A 120 -7.39 -14.72 -9.46
CA TYR A 120 -8.54 -14.99 -8.59
C TYR A 120 -9.51 -13.81 -8.50
N TRP A 121 -8.99 -12.58 -8.52
CA TRP A 121 -9.80 -11.36 -8.36
C TRP A 121 -10.23 -10.72 -9.68
N LYS A 122 -9.73 -11.21 -10.83
CA LYS A 122 -10.23 -10.76 -12.13
C LYS A 122 -11.71 -11.11 -12.26
N ASN A 123 -12.51 -10.13 -12.64
CA ASN A 123 -13.96 -10.29 -12.84
C ASN A 123 -14.77 -10.71 -11.59
N ARG A 124 -14.22 -10.52 -10.39
CA ARG A 124 -14.93 -10.74 -9.13
C ARG A 124 -15.11 -9.43 -8.37
N PRO A 125 -16.31 -9.15 -7.84
CA PRO A 125 -16.50 -8.04 -6.92
C PRO A 125 -15.64 -8.25 -5.67
N ARG A 126 -15.17 -7.17 -5.07
CA ARG A 126 -14.50 -7.23 -3.78
C ARG A 126 -15.56 -7.47 -2.69
N PRO A 127 -15.22 -8.23 -1.64
CA PRO A 127 -16.15 -8.49 -0.56
C PRO A 127 -16.48 -7.21 0.21
N ILE A 128 -17.70 -7.14 0.75
CA ILE A 128 -18.09 -6.11 1.70
C ILE A 128 -17.35 -6.38 3.02
N VAL A 129 -16.48 -5.43 3.41
CA VAL A 129 -15.57 -5.59 4.54
C VAL A 129 -16.15 -4.98 5.81
N TYR A 130 -16.10 -5.73 6.91
CA TYR A 130 -16.14 -5.21 8.26
C TYR A 130 -14.73 -5.24 8.85
N ASN A 131 -14.20 -4.09 9.26
CA ASN A 131 -12.95 -3.99 10.00
C ASN A 131 -13.27 -3.76 11.48
N SER A 132 -12.56 -4.44 12.38
CA SER A 132 -12.85 -4.40 13.83
C SER A 132 -12.39 -3.13 14.52
N TRP A 133 -11.54 -2.29 13.89
CA TRP A 133 -10.90 -1.15 14.55
C TRP A 133 -11.90 -0.19 15.19
N GLU A 134 -12.79 0.38 14.40
CA GLU A 134 -13.79 1.33 14.90
C GLU A 134 -14.78 0.70 15.91
N GLY A 135 -14.92 -0.63 15.91
CA GLY A 135 -15.82 -1.33 16.81
C GLY A 135 -15.22 -1.65 18.17
N CYS A 136 -13.90 -1.73 18.30
CA CYS A 136 -13.29 -2.18 19.56
C CYS A 136 -11.83 -1.75 19.78
N MET A 137 -11.16 -1.16 18.79
CA MET A 137 -9.75 -0.80 18.88
C MET A 137 -8.92 -1.93 19.52
N PHE A 138 -8.13 -1.64 20.55
CA PHE A 138 -7.32 -2.62 21.29
C PHE A 138 -8.13 -3.44 22.31
N ASP A 139 -9.33 -2.98 22.68
CA ASP A 139 -10.17 -3.62 23.70
C ASP A 139 -11.07 -4.69 23.11
N PHE A 140 -10.54 -5.90 22.93
CA PHE A 140 -11.31 -7.04 22.47
C PHE A 140 -10.89 -8.36 23.11
N THR A 141 -11.82 -9.28 23.08
CA THR A 141 -11.67 -10.71 23.34
C THR A 141 -12.22 -11.48 22.15
N GLU A 142 -11.88 -12.75 22.03
CA GLU A 142 -12.45 -13.62 20.99
C GLU A 142 -13.98 -13.59 20.99
N ALA A 143 -14.59 -13.64 22.19
CA ALA A 143 -16.05 -13.58 22.34
C ALA A 143 -16.65 -12.27 21.80
N LYS A 144 -16.00 -11.13 22.06
CA LYS A 144 -16.41 -9.82 21.52
C LYS A 144 -16.32 -9.79 20.01
N LEU A 145 -15.22 -10.30 19.43
CA LEU A 145 -15.04 -10.37 17.97
C LEU A 145 -16.09 -11.25 17.30
N LEU A 146 -16.39 -12.42 17.87
CA LEU A 146 -17.44 -13.31 17.33
C LEU A 146 -18.83 -12.67 17.39
N ARG A 147 -19.14 -11.89 18.44
CA ARG A 147 -20.38 -11.11 18.50
C ARG A 147 -20.43 -10.05 17.41
N LEU A 148 -19.34 -9.31 17.20
CA LEU A 148 -19.22 -8.31 16.12
C LEU A 148 -19.33 -8.99 14.74
N GLY A 149 -18.69 -10.15 14.55
CA GLY A 149 -18.80 -10.93 13.32
C GLY A 149 -20.23 -11.34 13.00
N LYS A 150 -20.99 -11.80 14.01
CA LYS A 150 -22.40 -12.12 13.83
C LYS A 150 -23.24 -10.92 13.39
N LEU A 151 -23.00 -9.74 13.98
CA LEU A 151 -23.69 -8.50 13.60
C LEU A 151 -23.27 -8.06 12.18
N ALA A 152 -21.98 -8.08 11.86
CA ALA A 152 -21.48 -7.77 10.52
C ALA A 152 -22.14 -8.68 9.46
N LYS A 153 -22.23 -9.98 9.72
CA LYS A 153 -22.92 -10.92 8.82
C LYS A 153 -24.40 -10.58 8.63
N GLN A 154 -25.10 -10.20 9.69
CA GLN A 154 -26.52 -9.80 9.60
C GLN A 154 -26.70 -8.51 8.76
N LEU A 155 -25.70 -7.63 8.74
CA LEU A 155 -25.67 -6.40 7.93
C LEU A 155 -25.21 -6.63 6.49
N GLY A 156 -24.92 -7.89 6.10
CA GLY A 156 -24.51 -8.22 4.72
C GLY A 156 -23.02 -8.16 4.47
N CYS A 157 -22.17 -8.00 5.49
CA CYS A 157 -20.70 -8.10 5.31
C CYS A 157 -20.29 -9.53 4.93
N GLU A 158 -19.22 -9.63 4.19
CA GLU A 158 -18.69 -10.87 3.60
C GLU A 158 -17.30 -11.23 4.13
N LEU A 159 -16.53 -10.20 4.54
CA LEU A 159 -15.17 -10.33 5.08
C LEU A 159 -15.08 -9.62 6.44
N PHE A 160 -14.59 -10.33 7.45
CA PHE A 160 -14.23 -9.78 8.75
C PHE A 160 -12.71 -9.60 8.81
N VAL A 161 -12.24 -8.36 8.97
CA VAL A 161 -10.83 -8.05 9.18
C VAL A 161 -10.59 -7.77 10.65
N LEU A 162 -9.74 -8.59 11.29
CA LEU A 162 -9.21 -8.31 12.62
C LEU A 162 -8.07 -7.30 12.46
N ASP A 163 -8.29 -6.10 12.97
CA ASP A 163 -7.34 -5.00 12.93
C ASP A 163 -6.30 -5.12 14.06
N ASP A 164 -5.62 -4.04 14.39
CA ASP A 164 -4.52 -3.95 15.33
C ASP A 164 -4.85 -4.54 16.72
N GLY A 165 -3.81 -4.93 17.46
CA GLY A 165 -3.94 -5.40 18.84
C GLY A 165 -4.05 -6.92 19.03
N TRP A 166 -3.98 -7.73 17.96
CA TRP A 166 -4.10 -9.20 18.04
C TRP A 166 -2.79 -9.92 18.43
N PHE A 167 -1.66 -9.22 18.44
CA PHE A 167 -0.32 -9.78 18.62
C PHE A 167 0.42 -9.20 19.82
N GLY A 168 1.45 -9.91 20.29
CA GLY A 168 2.38 -9.47 21.32
C GLY A 168 1.68 -8.92 22.56
N LYS A 169 2.16 -7.78 23.05
CA LYS A 169 1.57 -6.98 24.12
C LYS A 169 0.93 -5.70 23.57
N ARG A 170 0.36 -5.79 22.37
CA ARG A 170 -0.22 -4.68 21.62
C ARG A 170 -1.56 -4.24 22.20
N ASP A 171 -1.52 -3.50 23.31
CA ASP A 171 -2.68 -2.91 23.98
C ASP A 171 -2.74 -1.38 23.79
N SER A 172 -1.79 -0.82 23.04
CA SER A 172 -1.69 0.56 22.62
C SER A 172 -0.91 0.67 21.32
N ASP A 173 -0.89 1.83 20.70
CA ASP A 173 -0.16 2.15 19.48
C ASP A 173 1.37 2.28 19.66
N THR A 174 1.86 2.25 20.88
CA THR A 174 3.27 2.51 21.23
C THR A 174 4.11 1.26 21.47
N SER A 175 3.57 0.05 21.27
CA SER A 175 4.26 -1.20 21.62
C SER A 175 4.09 -2.32 20.60
N SER A 176 5.01 -3.29 20.62
CA SER A 176 4.94 -4.61 19.98
C SER A 176 4.85 -4.65 18.44
N LEU A 177 4.93 -3.54 17.71
CA LEU A 177 5.09 -3.62 16.26
C LEU A 177 6.38 -4.37 15.93
N GLY A 178 6.27 -5.36 15.03
CA GLY A 178 7.35 -6.29 14.70
C GLY A 178 7.22 -7.66 15.36
N ASP A 179 6.50 -7.78 16.48
CA ASP A 179 6.30 -9.03 17.22
C ASP A 179 4.95 -9.68 16.91
N TYR A 180 4.74 -10.13 15.68
CA TYR A 180 3.46 -10.67 15.19
C TYR A 180 3.15 -12.08 15.71
N SER A 181 3.37 -12.32 17.02
CA SER A 181 2.94 -13.53 17.72
C SER A 181 1.58 -13.31 18.37
N VAL A 182 0.68 -14.29 18.22
CA VAL A 182 -0.72 -14.16 18.69
C VAL A 182 -0.80 -13.90 20.19
N ASN A 183 -1.60 -12.92 20.61
CA ASN A 183 -1.90 -12.69 22.02
C ASN A 183 -2.91 -13.72 22.52
N ALA A 184 -2.40 -14.77 23.20
CA ALA A 184 -3.23 -15.88 23.70
C ALA A 184 -4.26 -15.46 24.77
N LYS A 185 -4.07 -14.31 25.44
CA LYS A 185 -5.07 -13.80 26.40
C LYS A 185 -6.32 -13.27 25.68
N LYS A 186 -6.13 -12.57 24.57
CA LYS A 186 -7.23 -12.05 23.75
C LYS A 186 -7.85 -13.14 22.88
N LEU A 187 -7.02 -14.03 22.35
CA LEU A 187 -7.36 -15.07 21.37
C LEU A 187 -6.93 -16.47 21.87
N PRO A 188 -7.64 -17.05 22.83
CA PRO A 188 -7.23 -18.32 23.43
C PRO A 188 -7.23 -19.51 22.45
N ASN A 189 -8.01 -19.44 21.37
CA ASN A 189 -8.01 -20.45 20.30
C ASN A 189 -7.12 -20.07 19.10
N GLY A 190 -6.33 -19.00 19.24
CA GLY A 190 -5.47 -18.46 18.18
C GLY A 190 -6.23 -17.91 16.99
N LEU A 191 -5.48 -17.47 15.97
CA LEU A 191 -6.07 -16.96 14.73
C LEU A 191 -6.82 -18.03 13.94
N LYS A 192 -6.30 -19.27 13.94
CA LYS A 192 -6.96 -20.39 13.27
C LYS A 192 -8.35 -20.65 13.86
N GLY A 193 -8.44 -20.77 15.18
CA GLY A 193 -9.73 -21.04 15.84
C GLY A 193 -10.74 -19.90 15.68
N LEU A 194 -10.28 -18.65 15.73
CA LEU A 194 -11.14 -17.49 15.41
C LEU A 194 -11.61 -17.52 13.96
N GLY A 195 -10.70 -17.75 13.01
CA GLY A 195 -11.01 -17.80 11.58
C GLY A 195 -12.01 -18.91 11.25
N GLU A 196 -11.84 -20.12 11.81
CA GLU A 196 -12.78 -21.23 11.63
C GLU A 196 -14.19 -20.86 12.11
N LYS A 197 -14.32 -20.18 13.26
CA LYS A 197 -15.61 -19.74 13.79
C LYS A 197 -16.27 -18.65 12.94
N LEU A 198 -15.50 -17.71 12.42
CA LEU A 198 -15.99 -16.66 11.49
C LEU A 198 -16.41 -17.29 10.14
N ASN A 199 -15.61 -18.23 9.63
CA ASN A 199 -15.94 -18.97 8.40
C ASN A 199 -17.24 -19.77 8.55
N ALA A 200 -17.47 -20.39 9.73
CA ALA A 200 -18.71 -21.09 10.02
C ALA A 200 -19.95 -20.17 10.05
N MET A 201 -19.76 -18.86 10.25
CA MET A 201 -20.81 -17.84 10.11
C MET A 201 -21.01 -17.37 8.66
N GLY A 202 -20.18 -17.86 7.72
CA GLY A 202 -20.17 -17.44 6.31
C GLY A 202 -19.44 -16.12 6.06
N LEU A 203 -18.49 -15.74 6.91
CA LEU A 203 -17.57 -14.64 6.73
C LEU A 203 -16.20 -15.14 6.30
N GLN A 204 -15.55 -14.46 5.36
CA GLN A 204 -14.11 -14.61 5.16
C GLN A 204 -13.37 -13.96 6.34
N PHE A 205 -12.10 -14.35 6.55
CA PHE A 205 -11.28 -13.79 7.62
C PHE A 205 -10.01 -13.17 7.07
N GLY A 206 -9.70 -11.95 7.50
CA GLY A 206 -8.50 -11.21 7.17
C GLY A 206 -7.82 -10.62 8.41
N LEU A 207 -6.56 -10.25 8.26
CA LEU A 207 -5.73 -9.66 9.31
C LEU A 207 -5.10 -8.36 8.84
N TRP A 208 -4.97 -7.42 9.77
CA TRP A 208 -4.17 -6.23 9.60
C TRP A 208 -2.71 -6.46 10.01
N PHE A 209 -1.80 -5.87 9.26
CA PHE A 209 -0.37 -5.81 9.54
C PHE A 209 0.18 -4.43 9.22
N GLU A 210 1.19 -3.98 9.98
CA GLU A 210 1.96 -2.76 9.74
C GLU A 210 3.47 -3.09 9.66
N PRO A 211 3.92 -3.72 8.55
CA PRO A 211 5.30 -4.20 8.43
C PRO A 211 6.33 -3.10 8.21
N GLU A 212 5.91 -1.89 7.90
CA GLU A 212 6.74 -0.70 7.68
C GLU A 212 7.23 -0.04 8.98
N SER A 213 6.68 -0.44 10.11
CA SER A 213 6.99 0.13 11.43
C SER A 213 7.43 -0.94 12.43
N VAL A 214 8.32 -0.58 13.33
CA VAL A 214 8.80 -1.44 14.42
C VAL A 214 8.84 -0.66 15.74
N SER A 215 8.35 -1.27 16.81
CA SER A 215 8.40 -0.66 18.14
C SER A 215 9.77 -0.93 18.80
N PRO A 216 10.37 0.07 19.46
CA PRO A 216 11.66 -0.11 20.17
C PRO A 216 11.65 -1.19 21.26
N ASP A 217 10.48 -1.49 21.82
CA ASP A 217 10.28 -2.53 22.83
C ASP A 217 10.09 -3.94 22.25
N SER A 218 10.04 -4.08 20.91
CA SER A 218 9.88 -5.37 20.24
C SER A 218 11.11 -6.25 20.30
N ALA A 219 10.94 -7.56 20.18
CA ALA A 219 12.05 -8.49 20.04
C ALA A 219 12.77 -8.27 18.69
N LEU A 220 12.03 -7.93 17.65
CA LEU A 220 12.60 -7.64 16.33
C LEU A 220 13.56 -6.46 16.38
N TYR A 221 13.18 -5.34 17.02
CA TYR A 221 14.07 -4.17 17.15
C TYR A 221 15.34 -4.50 17.94
N ARG A 222 15.23 -5.30 19.02
CA ARG A 222 16.41 -5.71 19.81
C ARG A 222 17.38 -6.58 19.02
N GLN A 223 16.92 -7.34 18.05
CA GLN A 223 17.75 -8.18 17.18
C GLN A 223 18.37 -7.40 16.02
N HIS A 224 17.67 -6.34 15.57
CA HIS A 224 18.03 -5.52 14.40
C HIS A 224 17.78 -4.04 14.72
N PRO A 225 18.59 -3.43 15.63
CA PRO A 225 18.40 -2.04 16.07
C PRO A 225 18.71 -1.00 14.98
#